data_9a81dcd4091d5390e3c94b8ba762dadc
#
_entry.id   9a81dcd4091d5390e3c94b8ba762dadc
#
_cell.length_a   1.000
_cell.length_b   1.000
_cell.length_c   1.000
_cell.angle_alpha   90.00
_cell.angle_beta   90.00
_cell.angle_gamma   90.00
#
_symmetry.space_group_name_H-M   'P 1'
#
loop_
_entity.id
_entity.type
_entity.pdbx_description
1 polymer ?
#
loop_
_entity_poly.entity_id
_entity_poly.type
_entity_poly.pdbx_seq_one_letter_code
_entity_poly.pdbx_strand_id
1 'polypeptide(L)'
;MSSKKKNAITMIALVVVLIICLVLYFVIPRGKSSDKDADSSSTSESNSTDSGSDNAKITLDTITSDNISSITLTKKGKQAWKLSQKKKGTWKIDGKESAPVSDETISSMVKNVNPVKATQKFSAKSGNLSDYGLKTPAFTIAIETKDGASYQYQIGSEVPKSDMGYYAKCSGHDEIYCLNTAMITAFNVDEISFIKMDTLPEIDDDYLTAFSVKNKKGNDFAAKKVTDAEKVDFYSNWNITAPYAKPLATSQSEWSSVLGYFTVLKYEKMVEYDCKNLKKYGLDSPTSAITVDFYQPKDGYTPTATATPNAMVSGSSSSSSSSDASYIIPENKRMYRSLNLLIGKKTKDSYYVCEKGSRNVYTMSSETIEKITKLDAYTNMDHCVYSVLATSIKGYDVTYGNTTLSVTRKTVKKDTSKTTATPTAAATESGTAVNNVTDSSVKNIWTLNGKKISDDDERDFLSPYSLAYLLEYSGKADNKVKPKSNKPVLTIVYHENNRDVTVRYLPYDGINFYRVEKNGMDYFLVDKLSVDDIIKKFKGIEKLAK
;
A
#
# COMPACT_ATOMS: atom_id res chain seq x y z
N MET A 1 -21.13 -10.12 -18.22
CA MET A 1 -21.51 -8.78 -18.71
C MET A 1 -21.02 -8.63 -20.14
N SER A 2 -21.91 -8.29 -21.08
CA SER A 2 -21.61 -8.17 -22.52
C SER A 2 -20.52 -7.12 -22.76
N SER A 3 -19.58 -7.40 -23.67
CA SER A 3 -18.46 -6.52 -24.05
C SER A 3 -18.91 -5.09 -24.41
N LYS A 4 -20.10 -4.92 -24.97
CA LYS A 4 -20.72 -3.60 -25.25
C LYS A 4 -20.99 -2.74 -24.00
N LYS A 5 -21.29 -3.35 -22.84
CA LYS A 5 -21.47 -2.60 -21.58
C LYS A 5 -20.15 -2.15 -20.95
N LYS A 6 -19.07 -2.94 -21.12
CA LYS A 6 -17.74 -2.53 -20.65
C LYS A 6 -17.22 -1.33 -21.46
N ASN A 7 -17.37 -1.35 -22.77
CA ASN A 7 -16.93 -0.23 -23.62
C ASN A 7 -17.73 1.06 -23.37
N ALA A 8 -19.03 0.96 -23.05
CA ALA A 8 -19.84 2.13 -22.69
C ALA A 8 -19.39 2.77 -21.35
N ILE A 9 -19.06 1.95 -20.34
CA ILE A 9 -18.57 2.44 -19.05
C ILE A 9 -17.19 3.09 -19.21
N THR A 10 -16.31 2.50 -20.01
CA THR A 10 -14.98 3.07 -20.29
C THR A 10 -15.08 4.41 -21.04
N MET A 11 -16.04 4.52 -21.98
CA MET A 11 -16.27 5.75 -22.72
C MET A 11 -16.83 6.88 -21.82
N ILE A 12 -17.74 6.55 -20.91
CA ILE A 12 -18.27 7.51 -19.93
C ILE A 12 -17.16 7.98 -18.97
N ALA A 13 -16.31 7.08 -18.49
CA ALA A 13 -15.17 7.44 -17.65
C ALA A 13 -14.19 8.39 -18.36
N LEU A 14 -13.92 8.15 -19.65
CA LEU A 14 -13.06 9.02 -20.47
C LEU A 14 -13.66 10.42 -20.67
N VAL A 15 -14.97 10.51 -20.87
CA VAL A 15 -15.69 11.79 -21.00
C VAL A 15 -15.65 12.58 -19.68
N VAL A 16 -15.81 11.91 -18.54
CA VAL A 16 -15.71 12.54 -17.21
C VAL A 16 -14.31 13.09 -16.96
N VAL A 17 -13.27 12.34 -17.30
CA VAL A 17 -11.87 12.81 -17.19
C VAL A 17 -11.63 14.02 -18.08
N LEU A 18 -12.18 14.03 -19.29
CA LEU A 18 -12.03 15.14 -20.24
C LEU A 18 -12.74 16.41 -19.74
N ILE A 19 -13.90 16.27 -19.10
CA ILE A 19 -14.63 17.38 -18.46
C ILE A 19 -13.82 17.94 -17.28
N ILE A 20 -13.24 17.08 -16.44
CA ILE A 20 -12.39 17.50 -15.32
C ILE A 20 -11.14 18.24 -15.84
N CYS A 21 -10.50 17.77 -16.89
CA CYS A 21 -9.36 18.46 -17.50
C CYS A 21 -9.76 19.82 -18.11
N LEU A 22 -10.95 19.93 -18.69
CA LEU A 22 -11.48 21.19 -19.21
C LEU A 22 -11.77 22.20 -18.08
N VAL A 23 -12.37 21.73 -16.98
CA VAL A 23 -12.61 22.57 -15.80
C VAL A 23 -11.28 23.06 -15.19
N LEU A 24 -10.30 22.18 -15.05
CA LEU A 24 -8.96 22.57 -14.58
C LEU A 24 -8.25 23.55 -15.54
N TYR A 25 -8.46 23.39 -16.85
CA TYR A 25 -7.90 24.31 -17.86
C TYR A 25 -8.45 25.74 -17.74
N PHE A 26 -9.70 25.90 -17.34
CA PHE A 26 -10.34 27.21 -17.16
C PHE A 26 -10.17 27.80 -15.74
N VAL A 27 -9.88 26.97 -14.73
CA VAL A 27 -9.76 27.40 -13.33
C VAL A 27 -8.32 27.81 -12.94
N ILE A 28 -7.30 27.37 -13.70
CA ILE A 28 -5.90 27.74 -13.41
C ILE A 28 -5.58 29.10 -14.04
N PRO A 29 -5.29 30.17 -13.27
CA PRO A 29 -4.89 31.45 -13.82
C PRO A 29 -3.54 31.34 -14.53
N ARG A 30 -3.50 31.61 -15.82
CA ARG A 30 -2.24 31.70 -16.58
C ARG A 30 -1.53 33.01 -16.22
N GLY A 31 -0.43 32.90 -15.49
CA GLY A 31 0.49 34.00 -15.27
C GLY A 31 1.05 34.49 -16.62
N LYS A 32 0.82 35.77 -16.91
CA LYS A 32 1.48 36.47 -18.03
C LYS A 32 2.92 36.79 -17.64
N SER A 33 3.85 36.33 -18.43
CA SER A 33 5.23 36.81 -18.42
C SER A 33 5.28 38.27 -18.90
N SER A 34 6.00 39.10 -18.15
CA SER A 34 6.28 40.49 -18.45
C SER A 34 7.43 40.61 -19.45
N ASP A 35 7.21 41.35 -20.53
CA ASP A 35 8.29 42.08 -21.19
C ASP A 35 8.00 43.56 -21.15
N LYS A 36 9.03 44.31 -20.78
CA LYS A 36 9.10 45.80 -20.71
C LYS A 36 9.16 46.36 -22.13
N ASP A 37 8.44 47.44 -22.36
CA ASP A 37 9.13 48.68 -22.77
C ASP A 37 8.17 49.88 -22.82
N ALA A 38 8.77 51.04 -22.72
CA ALA A 38 8.38 52.34 -22.32
C ALA A 38 7.38 53.11 -23.22
N ASP A 39 6.73 54.03 -22.54
CA ASP A 39 6.60 55.48 -22.81
C ASP A 39 5.28 56.04 -23.36
N SER A 40 4.91 57.18 -22.70
CA SER A 40 4.17 58.37 -23.17
C SER A 40 2.63 58.36 -23.14
N SER A 41 2.20 59.13 -22.11
CA SER A 41 1.14 60.13 -22.02
C SER A 41 -0.01 60.16 -23.05
N SER A 42 -1.26 60.15 -22.57
CA SER A 42 -2.19 61.29 -22.67
C SER A 42 -3.56 61.00 -22.04
N THR A 43 -4.05 61.99 -21.37
CA THR A 43 -5.37 62.21 -20.77
C THR A 43 -6.51 62.05 -21.75
N SER A 44 -7.57 61.32 -21.38
CA SER A 44 -8.96 61.70 -21.70
C SER A 44 -9.95 60.90 -20.85
N GLU A 45 -10.78 61.61 -20.10
CA GLU A 45 -11.98 61.12 -19.44
C GLU A 45 -12.96 60.54 -20.46
N SER A 46 -13.45 59.34 -20.17
CA SER A 46 -14.75 58.91 -20.66
C SER A 46 -15.42 57.99 -19.66
N ASN A 47 -16.53 58.44 -19.11
CA ASN A 47 -17.51 57.63 -18.38
C ASN A 47 -17.89 56.40 -19.19
N SER A 48 -17.53 55.23 -18.68
CA SER A 48 -18.22 53.98 -19.03
C SER A 48 -18.50 53.24 -17.73
N THR A 49 -19.78 53.10 -17.43
CA THR A 49 -20.34 52.18 -16.43
C THR A 49 -19.85 50.78 -16.71
N ASP A 50 -18.74 50.41 -16.11
CA ASP A 50 -18.27 49.01 -16.07
C ASP A 50 -18.84 48.35 -14.80
N SER A 51 -19.83 47.49 -15.01
CA SER A 51 -20.35 46.59 -13.99
C SER A 51 -19.37 45.44 -13.75
N GLY A 52 -18.15 45.78 -13.39
CA GLY A 52 -17.16 44.90 -12.80
C GLY A 52 -17.45 44.77 -11.30
N SER A 53 -17.68 43.57 -10.85
CA SER A 53 -17.97 43.20 -9.46
C SER A 53 -16.78 43.49 -8.52
N ASP A 54 -16.55 44.76 -8.23
CA ASP A 54 -15.84 45.20 -7.03
C ASP A 54 -16.81 45.07 -5.86
N ASN A 55 -16.89 43.87 -5.27
CA ASN A 55 -17.47 43.66 -3.96
C ASN A 55 -16.67 44.51 -2.97
N ALA A 56 -17.08 45.77 -2.75
CA ALA A 56 -16.51 46.62 -1.75
C ALA A 56 -16.59 45.93 -0.41
N LYS A 57 -15.49 45.36 0.04
CA LYS A 57 -15.42 44.59 1.27
C LYS A 57 -15.50 45.51 2.45
N ILE A 58 -16.64 45.47 3.16
CA ILE A 58 -16.84 46.24 4.39
C ILE A 58 -15.98 45.59 5.46
N THR A 59 -15.00 46.31 6.01
CA THR A 59 -14.24 45.84 7.18
C THR A 59 -15.08 46.13 8.42
N LEU A 60 -15.37 45.08 9.19
CA LEU A 60 -16.10 45.16 10.46
C LEU A 60 -15.13 45.29 11.62
N ASP A 61 -14.33 44.24 11.84
CA ASP A 61 -13.41 44.14 12.94
C ASP A 61 -12.03 43.71 12.45
N THR A 62 -10.98 44.13 13.17
CA THR A 62 -9.61 43.65 12.93
C THR A 62 -9.06 43.07 14.23
N ILE A 63 -8.98 41.77 14.30
CA ILE A 63 -8.57 41.04 15.49
C ILE A 63 -7.25 40.34 15.22
N THR A 64 -6.16 40.81 15.82
CA THR A 64 -4.84 40.21 15.64
C THR A 64 -4.76 38.90 16.41
N SER A 65 -4.19 37.86 15.79
CA SER A 65 -4.07 36.51 16.40
C SER A 65 -3.37 36.53 17.76
N ASP A 66 -2.39 37.38 17.93
CA ASP A 66 -1.62 37.52 19.16
C ASP A 66 -2.42 38.09 20.33
N ASN A 67 -3.47 38.86 20.04
CA ASN A 67 -4.36 39.48 21.02
C ASN A 67 -5.53 38.58 21.43
N ILE A 68 -5.81 37.51 20.69
CA ILE A 68 -6.92 36.61 21.03
C ILE A 68 -6.56 35.82 22.31
N SER A 69 -7.48 35.82 23.27
CA SER A 69 -7.40 35.01 24.50
C SER A 69 -8.22 33.73 24.42
N SER A 70 -9.41 33.81 23.79
CA SER A 70 -10.24 32.62 23.56
C SER A 70 -11.12 32.73 22.31
N ILE A 71 -11.50 31.58 21.76
CA ILE A 71 -12.47 31.48 20.67
C ILE A 71 -13.46 30.38 21.05
N THR A 72 -14.76 30.68 21.01
CA THR A 72 -15.83 29.75 21.36
C THR A 72 -16.82 29.61 20.21
N LEU A 73 -17.14 28.40 19.83
CA LEU A 73 -18.25 28.09 18.93
C LEU A 73 -19.42 27.55 19.73
N THR A 74 -20.58 28.15 19.56
CA THR A 74 -21.85 27.70 20.16
C THR A 74 -22.81 27.29 19.06
N LYS A 75 -23.33 26.07 19.11
CA LYS A 75 -24.36 25.54 18.19
C LYS A 75 -25.64 25.21 18.99
N LYS A 76 -26.78 25.71 18.53
CA LYS A 76 -28.09 25.47 19.21
C LYS A 76 -28.05 25.77 20.71
N GLY A 77 -27.41 26.86 21.11
CA GLY A 77 -27.29 27.29 22.49
C GLY A 77 -26.32 26.46 23.37
N LYS A 78 -25.60 25.50 22.81
CA LYS A 78 -24.58 24.70 23.52
C LYS A 78 -23.19 24.97 22.97
N GLN A 79 -22.20 25.09 23.86
CA GLN A 79 -20.81 25.16 23.45
C GLN A 79 -20.45 23.90 22.66
N ALA A 80 -20.03 24.07 21.42
CA ALA A 80 -19.53 22.99 20.56
C ALA A 80 -18.05 22.73 20.85
N TRP A 81 -17.26 23.82 20.94
CA TRP A 81 -15.86 23.79 21.34
C TRP A 81 -15.40 25.17 21.82
N LYS A 82 -14.34 25.18 22.59
CA LYS A 82 -13.64 26.39 23.00
C LYS A 82 -12.13 26.18 22.90
N LEU A 83 -11.45 27.14 22.29
CA LEU A 83 -9.99 27.25 22.24
C LEU A 83 -9.54 28.37 23.16
N SER A 84 -8.47 28.18 23.91
CA SER A 84 -7.89 29.17 24.81
C SER A 84 -6.41 29.35 24.53
N GLN A 85 -5.93 30.60 24.55
CA GLN A 85 -4.53 30.94 24.38
C GLN A 85 -4.00 31.64 25.63
N LYS A 86 -3.23 30.92 26.48
CA LYS A 86 -2.63 31.50 27.69
C LYS A 86 -1.33 32.27 27.43
N LYS A 87 -0.53 31.76 26.47
CA LYS A 87 0.71 32.39 26.03
C LYS A 87 0.67 32.53 24.51
N LYS A 88 1.39 33.52 23.98
CA LYS A 88 1.48 33.71 22.52
C LYS A 88 1.82 32.41 21.80
N GLY A 89 1.03 32.04 20.82
CA GLY A 89 1.25 30.85 19.98
C GLY A 89 0.96 29.51 20.67
N THR A 90 0.43 29.49 21.90
CA THR A 90 0.14 28.22 22.59
C THR A 90 -1.36 28.07 22.81
N TRP A 91 -2.01 27.36 21.93
CA TRP A 91 -3.44 27.05 22.00
C TRP A 91 -3.73 25.77 22.79
N LYS A 92 -4.88 25.73 23.44
CA LYS A 92 -5.42 24.56 24.12
C LYS A 92 -6.92 24.43 23.82
N ILE A 93 -7.40 23.21 23.81
CA ILE A 93 -8.83 22.87 23.70
C ILE A 93 -9.35 22.69 25.11
N ASP A 94 -10.39 23.44 25.48
CA ASP A 94 -11.01 23.33 26.79
C ASP A 94 -11.55 21.90 27.03
N GLY A 95 -11.21 21.31 28.19
CA GLY A 95 -11.56 19.95 28.53
C GLY A 95 -10.70 18.86 27.88
N LYS A 96 -9.70 19.27 27.06
CA LYS A 96 -8.70 18.39 26.43
C LYS A 96 -7.30 19.02 26.45
N GLU A 97 -6.89 19.51 27.60
CA GLU A 97 -5.67 20.31 27.74
C GLU A 97 -4.38 19.55 27.39
N SER A 98 -4.43 18.22 27.41
CA SER A 98 -3.33 17.32 27.01
C SER A 98 -3.30 16.98 25.53
N ALA A 99 -4.37 17.32 24.77
CA ALA A 99 -4.41 17.02 23.35
C ALA A 99 -3.36 17.83 22.58
N PRO A 100 -2.61 17.19 21.65
CA PRO A 100 -1.71 17.92 20.77
C PRO A 100 -2.55 18.75 19.80
N VAL A 101 -2.33 20.08 19.82
CA VAL A 101 -3.11 21.03 19.01
C VAL A 101 -2.46 21.22 17.65
N SER A 102 -3.28 21.34 16.59
CA SER A 102 -2.84 21.71 15.25
C SER A 102 -2.76 23.24 15.11
N ASP A 103 -1.58 23.80 15.32
CA ASP A 103 -1.34 25.24 15.19
C ASP A 103 -1.62 25.73 13.77
N GLU A 104 -1.41 24.90 12.74
CA GLU A 104 -1.70 25.22 11.36
C GLU A 104 -3.20 25.43 11.12
N THR A 105 -4.04 24.51 11.63
CA THR A 105 -5.51 24.60 11.52
C THR A 105 -6.02 25.86 12.21
N ILE A 106 -5.54 26.14 13.44
CA ILE A 106 -5.95 27.31 14.19
C ILE A 106 -5.46 28.60 13.51
N SER A 107 -4.21 28.65 13.07
CA SER A 107 -3.67 29.81 12.36
C SER A 107 -4.43 30.12 11.08
N SER A 108 -4.82 29.09 10.32
CA SER A 108 -5.64 29.23 9.12
C SER A 108 -7.04 29.76 9.44
N MET A 109 -7.65 29.30 10.54
CA MET A 109 -8.94 29.78 11.02
C MET A 109 -8.86 31.26 11.45
N VAL A 110 -7.88 31.63 12.24
CA VAL A 110 -7.72 32.97 12.82
C VAL A 110 -7.40 34.02 11.75
N LYS A 111 -6.80 33.67 10.62
CA LYS A 111 -6.60 34.58 9.48
C LYS A 111 -7.92 35.21 8.98
N ASN A 112 -9.04 34.52 9.16
CA ASN A 112 -10.36 35.00 8.70
C ASN A 112 -10.96 36.12 9.57
N VAL A 113 -10.35 36.46 10.72
CA VAL A 113 -10.79 37.53 11.60
C VAL A 113 -9.80 38.72 11.62
N ASN A 114 -8.79 38.68 10.79
CA ASN A 114 -7.81 39.77 10.67
C ASN A 114 -7.63 40.22 9.21
N PRO A 115 -8.52 41.09 8.70
CA PRO A 115 -9.77 41.59 9.28
C PRO A 115 -11.00 40.73 8.98
N VAL A 116 -12.06 40.87 9.77
CA VAL A 116 -13.40 40.38 9.46
C VAL A 116 -14.00 41.28 8.36
N LYS A 117 -14.38 40.64 7.24
CA LYS A 117 -14.93 41.35 6.07
C LYS A 117 -16.34 40.88 5.75
N ALA A 118 -17.22 41.83 5.53
CA ALA A 118 -18.55 41.61 4.96
C ALA A 118 -18.57 41.98 3.47
N THR A 119 -19.33 41.21 2.70
CA THR A 119 -19.53 41.46 1.28
C THR A 119 -20.68 42.47 1.04
N GLN A 120 -21.63 42.53 1.97
CA GLN A 120 -22.81 43.36 1.88
C GLN A 120 -23.37 43.65 3.28
N LYS A 121 -24.13 44.75 3.39
CA LYS A 121 -24.94 45.08 4.59
C LYS A 121 -26.40 45.27 4.23
N PHE A 122 -27.26 44.98 5.19
CA PHE A 122 -28.70 45.09 5.08
C PHE A 122 -29.24 45.91 6.23
N SER A 123 -30.00 46.99 5.93
CA SER A 123 -30.60 47.80 6.97
C SER A 123 -31.60 46.99 7.77
N ALA A 124 -31.40 46.89 9.08
CA ALA A 124 -32.29 46.20 10.01
C ALA A 124 -33.56 47.03 10.31
N LYS A 125 -34.20 47.61 9.29
CA LYS A 125 -35.49 48.28 9.52
C LYS A 125 -36.54 47.23 9.91
N SER A 126 -36.93 47.30 11.19
CA SER A 126 -38.01 46.53 11.80
C SER A 126 -37.98 45.01 11.56
N GLY A 127 -37.02 44.43 11.98
CA GLY A 127 -36.57 43.17 12.19
C GLY A 127 -37.38 41.96 12.27
N ASN A 128 -37.73 41.37 11.23
CA ASN A 128 -37.98 39.94 11.31
C ASN A 128 -36.63 39.18 11.18
N LEU A 129 -35.89 39.12 12.29
CA LEU A 129 -34.65 38.33 12.36
C LEU A 129 -34.85 36.87 11.87
N SER A 130 -36.12 36.43 11.81
CA SER A 130 -36.47 35.12 11.27
C SER A 130 -36.14 34.98 9.79
N ASP A 131 -36.31 36.05 8.99
CA ASP A 131 -36.09 36.00 7.53
C ASP A 131 -34.65 35.81 7.17
N TYR A 132 -33.74 36.19 8.09
CA TYR A 132 -32.31 36.01 7.99
C TYR A 132 -31.77 34.77 8.73
N GLY A 133 -32.66 33.96 9.35
CA GLY A 133 -32.27 32.85 10.21
C GLY A 133 -31.58 33.27 11.52
N LEU A 134 -31.69 34.56 11.91
CA LEU A 134 -30.99 35.13 13.06
C LEU A 134 -31.81 35.12 14.35
N LYS A 135 -33.13 34.80 14.30
CA LYS A 135 -33.93 34.53 15.49
C LYS A 135 -33.42 33.26 16.22
N THR A 136 -32.95 32.30 15.47
CA THR A 136 -32.34 31.10 15.99
C THR A 136 -31.07 30.82 15.15
N PRO A 137 -29.94 31.48 15.49
CA PRO A 137 -28.72 31.37 14.72
C PRO A 137 -28.27 29.91 14.55
N ALA A 138 -27.76 29.56 13.38
CA ALA A 138 -27.20 28.23 13.11
C ALA A 138 -26.03 27.93 14.07
N PHE A 139 -25.21 28.95 14.30
CA PHE A 139 -24.17 28.94 15.33
C PHE A 139 -23.71 30.39 15.66
N THR A 140 -22.99 30.51 16.75
CA THR A 140 -22.38 31.78 17.19
C THR A 140 -20.88 31.59 17.41
N ILE A 141 -20.08 32.48 16.88
CA ILE A 141 -18.65 32.60 17.12
C ILE A 141 -18.46 33.70 18.15
N ALA A 142 -17.82 33.42 19.27
CA ALA A 142 -17.41 34.44 20.24
C ALA A 142 -15.87 34.44 20.33
N ILE A 143 -15.29 35.65 20.26
CA ILE A 143 -13.83 35.86 20.36
C ILE A 143 -13.58 36.85 21.48
N GLU A 144 -12.77 36.44 22.44
CA GLU A 144 -12.30 37.29 23.53
C GLU A 144 -10.83 37.61 23.31
N THR A 145 -10.45 38.82 23.63
CA THR A 145 -9.09 39.32 23.48
C THR A 145 -8.40 39.51 24.84
N LYS A 146 -7.09 39.61 24.85
CA LYS A 146 -6.28 39.78 26.08
C LYS A 146 -6.44 41.15 26.72
N ASP A 147 -6.81 42.17 25.93
CA ASP A 147 -7.15 43.51 26.39
C ASP A 147 -8.60 43.65 26.88
N GLY A 148 -9.38 42.54 26.89
CA GLY A 148 -10.74 42.47 27.41
C GLY A 148 -11.84 42.82 26.42
N ALA A 149 -11.54 43.03 25.13
CA ALA A 149 -12.58 43.21 24.13
C ALA A 149 -13.26 41.87 23.80
N SER A 150 -14.55 41.91 23.46
CA SER A 150 -15.35 40.75 23.11
C SER A 150 -16.09 40.97 21.80
N TYR A 151 -15.96 40.05 20.87
CA TYR A 151 -16.58 40.05 19.56
C TYR A 151 -17.50 38.86 19.42
N GLN A 152 -18.73 39.07 18.95
CA GLN A 152 -19.69 38.02 18.77
C GLN A 152 -20.31 38.07 17.37
N TYR A 153 -20.28 36.97 16.65
CA TYR A 153 -20.86 36.82 15.30
C TYR A 153 -21.91 35.72 15.35
N GLN A 154 -23.19 36.13 15.28
CA GLN A 154 -24.35 35.23 15.17
C GLN A 154 -24.58 34.94 13.70
N ILE A 155 -24.48 33.67 13.28
CA ILE A 155 -24.59 33.25 11.88
C ILE A 155 -25.98 32.69 11.63
N GLY A 156 -26.67 33.27 10.66
CA GLY A 156 -28.02 32.90 10.22
C GLY A 156 -28.00 31.97 9.00
N SER A 157 -28.97 32.20 8.11
CA SER A 157 -29.12 31.45 6.88
C SER A 157 -28.09 31.86 5.83
N GLU A 158 -27.84 30.96 4.89
CA GLU A 158 -27.09 31.28 3.67
C GLU A 158 -27.88 32.29 2.82
N VAL A 159 -27.18 33.21 2.18
CA VAL A 159 -27.81 34.20 1.28
C VAL A 159 -28.27 33.47 0.02
N PRO A 160 -29.53 33.64 -0.46
CA PRO A 160 -30.07 32.87 -1.58
C PRO A 160 -29.30 33.01 -2.91
N LYS A 161 -28.50 34.08 -3.06
CA LYS A 161 -27.62 34.23 -4.22
C LYS A 161 -26.32 33.49 -3.99
N SER A 162 -25.98 32.59 -4.90
CA SER A 162 -24.79 31.77 -4.79
C SER A 162 -23.51 32.59 -4.54
N ASP A 163 -22.63 32.03 -3.71
CA ASP A 163 -21.32 32.57 -3.34
C ASP A 163 -21.30 33.87 -2.54
N MET A 164 -22.43 34.42 -2.13
CA MET A 164 -22.46 35.64 -1.32
C MET A 164 -22.07 35.41 0.15
N GLY A 165 -22.33 34.25 0.72
CA GLY A 165 -22.04 33.95 2.11
C GLY A 165 -23.30 33.81 2.98
N TYR A 166 -23.18 34.17 4.26
CA TYR A 166 -24.23 33.96 5.27
C TYR A 166 -24.63 35.27 5.93
N TYR A 167 -25.92 35.42 6.22
CA TYR A 167 -26.41 36.52 7.06
C TYR A 167 -25.80 36.39 8.45
N ALA A 168 -25.35 37.53 8.98
CA ALA A 168 -24.76 37.59 10.31
C ALA A 168 -25.16 38.85 11.05
N LYS A 169 -25.35 38.73 12.36
CA LYS A 169 -25.41 39.84 13.28
C LYS A 169 -24.11 39.91 14.09
N CYS A 170 -23.44 41.04 14.05
CA CYS A 170 -22.13 41.26 14.67
C CYS A 170 -22.28 42.19 15.87
N SER A 171 -21.63 41.86 17.00
CA SER A 171 -21.62 42.74 18.17
C SER A 171 -20.96 44.11 17.84
N GLY A 172 -21.52 45.18 18.39
CA GLY A 172 -21.03 46.53 18.10
C GLY A 172 -21.46 47.12 16.74
N HIS A 173 -22.27 46.37 15.98
CA HIS A 173 -22.80 46.80 14.67
C HIS A 173 -24.32 46.61 14.63
N ASP A 174 -25.05 47.66 14.22
CA ASP A 174 -26.52 47.65 14.27
C ASP A 174 -27.18 46.93 13.09
N GLU A 175 -26.48 46.78 11.98
CA GLU A 175 -27.00 46.23 10.74
C GLU A 175 -26.81 44.71 10.67
N ILE A 176 -27.48 44.05 9.73
CA ILE A 176 -27.23 42.68 9.33
C ILE A 176 -26.20 42.69 8.21
N TYR A 177 -25.22 41.81 8.28
CA TYR A 177 -24.12 41.71 7.34
C TYR A 177 -24.14 40.38 6.61
N CYS A 178 -23.53 40.35 5.44
CA CYS A 178 -23.21 39.12 4.75
C CYS A 178 -21.72 38.80 4.95
N LEU A 179 -21.42 37.77 5.76
CA LEU A 179 -20.05 37.28 5.96
C LEU A 179 -19.73 36.22 4.91
N ASN A 180 -18.49 36.22 4.43
CA ASN A 180 -18.07 35.33 3.37
C ASN A 180 -18.05 33.85 3.82
N THR A 181 -18.28 32.92 2.88
CA THR A 181 -18.30 31.48 3.09
C THR A 181 -16.99 30.96 3.69
N ALA A 182 -15.84 31.55 3.34
CA ALA A 182 -14.53 31.09 3.83
C ALA A 182 -14.41 31.23 5.36
N MET A 183 -14.84 32.39 5.94
CA MET A 183 -14.89 32.59 7.39
C MET A 183 -15.83 31.56 8.03
N ILE A 184 -17.03 31.40 7.48
CA ILE A 184 -18.04 30.50 8.03
C ILE A 184 -17.54 29.06 8.05
N THR A 185 -16.96 28.59 6.96
CA THR A 185 -16.41 27.23 6.85
C THR A 185 -15.22 27.01 7.81
N ALA A 186 -14.35 28.02 7.95
CA ALA A 186 -13.19 27.92 8.84
C ALA A 186 -13.59 27.75 10.31
N PHE A 187 -14.69 28.37 10.77
CA PHE A 187 -15.15 28.24 12.16
C PHE A 187 -16.17 27.14 12.38
N ASN A 188 -16.96 26.74 11.37
CA ASN A 188 -17.99 25.72 11.51
C ASN A 188 -17.42 24.29 11.40
N VAL A 189 -16.35 24.01 12.12
CA VAL A 189 -15.68 22.71 12.19
C VAL A 189 -15.99 22.00 13.50
N ASP A 190 -15.71 20.71 13.54
CA ASP A 190 -15.81 19.93 14.78
C ASP A 190 -14.51 20.08 15.60
N GLU A 191 -14.62 19.95 16.92
CA GLU A 191 -13.52 20.10 17.87
C GLU A 191 -12.31 19.22 17.52
N ILE A 192 -12.56 18.00 16.98
CA ILE A 192 -11.53 17.04 16.58
C ILE A 192 -10.58 17.60 15.52
N SER A 193 -11.03 18.56 14.72
CA SER A 193 -10.24 19.20 13.66
C SER A 193 -9.06 20.03 14.20
N PHE A 194 -9.12 20.42 15.47
CA PHE A 194 -8.04 21.15 16.12
C PHE A 194 -6.98 20.24 16.74
N ILE A 195 -7.21 18.94 16.78
CA ILE A 195 -6.23 17.99 17.32
C ILE A 195 -5.29 17.57 16.19
N LYS A 196 -3.98 17.69 16.45
CA LYS A 196 -2.96 17.19 15.54
C LYS A 196 -3.10 15.68 15.41
N MET A 197 -3.34 15.22 14.20
CA MET A 197 -3.44 13.80 13.91
C MET A 197 -2.08 13.14 14.00
N ASP A 198 -2.01 11.96 14.63
CA ASP A 198 -0.80 11.14 14.59
C ASP A 198 -0.55 10.67 13.15
N THR A 199 0.71 10.46 12.83
CA THR A 199 1.13 9.86 11.55
C THR A 199 1.70 8.48 11.80
N LEU A 200 1.41 7.54 10.90
CA LEU A 200 2.10 6.26 10.92
C LEU A 200 3.57 6.44 10.52
N PRO A 201 4.46 5.57 11.01
CA PRO A 201 5.83 5.55 10.52
C PRO A 201 5.84 5.24 9.01
N GLU A 202 6.73 5.88 8.28
CA GLU A 202 6.99 5.55 6.89
C GLU A 202 7.62 4.16 6.82
N ILE A 203 7.03 3.28 6.02
CA ILE A 203 7.47 1.89 5.83
C ILE A 203 7.94 1.74 4.39
N ASP A 204 9.17 1.32 4.24
CA ASP A 204 9.79 0.95 2.97
C ASP A 204 9.76 -0.58 2.84
N ASP A 205 9.40 -1.11 1.68
CA ASP A 205 9.28 -2.55 1.45
C ASP A 205 10.61 -3.29 1.54
N ASP A 206 11.72 -2.65 1.18
CA ASP A 206 13.07 -3.19 1.36
C ASP A 206 13.44 -3.41 2.83
N TYR A 207 12.86 -2.61 3.73
CA TYR A 207 13.17 -2.62 5.16
C TYR A 207 12.19 -3.43 6.00
N LEU A 208 11.16 -4.00 5.38
CA LEU A 208 10.26 -4.95 6.05
C LEU A 208 11.04 -6.21 6.47
N THR A 209 10.74 -6.72 7.67
CA THR A 209 11.36 -7.95 8.22
C THR A 209 10.33 -9.05 8.48
N ALA A 210 9.14 -8.69 8.92
CA ALA A 210 8.03 -9.62 9.11
C ALA A 210 6.70 -8.87 9.12
N PHE A 211 5.62 -9.59 8.86
CA PHE A 211 4.28 -9.11 9.13
C PHE A 211 3.32 -10.25 9.43
N SER A 212 2.26 -9.94 10.14
CA SER A 212 1.20 -10.89 10.44
C SER A 212 -0.18 -10.22 10.45
N VAL A 213 -1.16 -11.00 10.04
CA VAL A 213 -2.58 -10.65 10.08
C VAL A 213 -3.30 -11.74 10.85
N LYS A 214 -3.93 -11.36 11.96
CA LYS A 214 -4.80 -12.25 12.72
C LYS A 214 -6.24 -11.84 12.50
N ASN A 215 -7.05 -12.75 12.01
CA ASN A 215 -8.45 -12.52 11.68
C ASN A 215 -9.35 -13.26 12.69
N LYS A 216 -10.32 -12.57 13.27
CA LYS A 216 -11.25 -13.15 14.25
C LYS A 216 -12.01 -14.39 13.73
N LYS A 217 -12.22 -14.47 12.42
CA LYS A 217 -12.94 -15.58 11.77
C LYS A 217 -12.03 -16.67 11.19
N GLY A 218 -10.73 -16.66 11.49
CA GLY A 218 -9.73 -17.50 10.87
C GLY A 218 -9.14 -16.84 9.61
N ASN A 219 -8.35 -17.61 8.83
CA ASN A 219 -7.53 -17.11 7.73
C ASN A 219 -6.43 -16.17 8.19
N ASP A 220 -5.72 -16.58 9.23
CA ASP A 220 -4.51 -15.89 9.65
C ASP A 220 -3.45 -15.99 8.57
N PHE A 221 -2.65 -14.94 8.45
CA PHE A 221 -1.52 -14.90 7.53
C PHE A 221 -0.30 -14.35 8.25
N ALA A 222 0.86 -14.93 8.03
CA ALA A 222 2.11 -14.36 8.50
C ALA A 222 3.24 -14.68 7.54
N ALA A 223 4.17 -13.77 7.42
CA ALA A 223 5.39 -13.95 6.64
C ALA A 223 6.57 -13.26 7.30
N LYS A 224 7.77 -13.81 7.08
CA LYS A 224 9.02 -13.21 7.55
C LYS A 224 10.10 -13.27 6.47
N LYS A 225 10.95 -12.24 6.43
CA LYS A 225 12.19 -12.23 5.65
C LYS A 225 13.15 -13.24 6.28
N VAL A 226 13.89 -13.95 5.45
CA VAL A 226 14.71 -15.08 5.91
C VAL A 226 16.13 -14.97 5.39
N THR A 227 17.05 -15.59 6.16
CA THR A 227 18.44 -15.79 5.74
C THR A 227 18.52 -16.98 4.77
N ASP A 228 19.64 -17.13 4.06
CA ASP A 228 19.84 -18.26 3.13
C ASP A 228 19.68 -19.63 3.80
N ALA A 229 20.03 -19.76 5.08
CA ALA A 229 19.88 -20.99 5.85
C ALA A 229 18.41 -21.36 6.17
N GLU A 230 17.53 -20.35 6.22
CA GLU A 230 16.11 -20.50 6.57
C GLU A 230 15.21 -20.64 5.35
N LYS A 231 15.72 -20.40 4.13
CA LYS A 231 14.94 -20.49 2.89
C LYS A 231 14.31 -21.85 2.70
N VAL A 232 13.02 -21.86 2.39
CA VAL A 232 12.29 -23.08 2.02
C VAL A 232 12.65 -23.53 0.61
N ASP A 233 12.87 -22.57 -0.28
CA ASP A 233 13.37 -22.79 -1.63
C ASP A 233 14.62 -21.93 -1.92
N PHE A 234 15.16 -22.06 -3.13
CA PHE A 234 16.41 -21.40 -3.52
C PHE A 234 16.24 -19.89 -3.78
N TYR A 235 15.08 -19.46 -4.24
CA TYR A 235 14.89 -18.10 -4.78
C TYR A 235 14.21 -17.15 -3.82
N SER A 236 13.33 -17.64 -2.93
CA SER A 236 12.55 -16.79 -2.05
C SER A 236 13.36 -16.27 -0.86
N ASN A 237 13.37 -14.96 -0.65
CA ASN A 237 13.93 -14.31 0.54
C ASN A 237 12.89 -14.13 1.66
N TRP A 238 11.68 -14.67 1.46
CA TRP A 238 10.59 -14.63 2.41
C TRP A 238 9.96 -16.00 2.58
N ASN A 239 9.54 -16.31 3.78
CA ASN A 239 8.74 -17.49 4.08
C ASN A 239 7.37 -17.09 4.61
N ILE A 240 6.30 -17.69 4.08
CA ILE A 240 4.96 -17.64 4.68
C ILE A 240 4.98 -18.60 5.87
N THR A 241 4.68 -18.11 7.07
CA THR A 241 4.80 -18.85 8.33
C THR A 241 3.45 -19.18 9.00
N ALA A 242 2.35 -18.66 8.45
CA ALA A 242 0.98 -19.02 8.85
C ALA A 242 0.08 -19.00 7.60
N PRO A 243 -0.98 -19.86 7.57
CA PRO A 243 -1.52 -20.69 8.67
C PRO A 243 -0.88 -22.08 8.81
N TYR A 244 0.03 -22.45 7.94
CA TYR A 244 0.59 -23.82 7.90
C TYR A 244 1.68 -24.02 8.96
N ALA A 245 1.78 -25.24 9.48
CA ALA A 245 2.79 -25.58 10.50
C ALA A 245 4.23 -25.58 9.94
N LYS A 246 4.38 -25.86 8.64
CA LYS A 246 5.65 -25.75 7.93
C LYS A 246 5.63 -24.51 7.04
N PRO A 247 6.71 -23.74 6.98
CA PRO A 247 6.76 -22.53 6.17
C PRO A 247 6.70 -22.87 4.67
N LEU A 248 6.15 -21.91 3.90
CA LEU A 248 6.05 -21.99 2.45
C LEU A 248 6.93 -20.91 1.82
N ALA A 249 7.48 -21.19 0.64
CA ALA A 249 8.13 -20.16 -0.18
C ALA A 249 7.08 -19.18 -0.73
N THR A 250 7.46 -17.92 -0.93
CA THR A 250 6.58 -16.90 -1.53
C THR A 250 6.65 -16.93 -3.04
N SER A 251 5.55 -16.56 -3.70
CA SER A 251 5.52 -16.32 -5.15
C SER A 251 6.55 -15.27 -5.55
N GLN A 252 7.31 -15.50 -6.62
CA GLN A 252 8.29 -14.54 -7.12
C GLN A 252 7.64 -13.36 -7.85
N SER A 253 6.52 -13.59 -8.55
CA SER A 253 5.85 -12.58 -9.36
C SER A 253 4.98 -11.62 -8.55
N GLU A 254 4.30 -12.11 -7.52
CA GLU A 254 3.26 -11.36 -6.81
C GLU A 254 3.76 -10.75 -5.49
N TRP A 255 4.91 -11.21 -4.97
CA TRP A 255 5.33 -10.89 -3.61
C TRP A 255 5.66 -9.41 -3.39
N SER A 256 6.25 -8.74 -4.37
CA SER A 256 6.51 -7.30 -4.31
C SER A 256 5.23 -6.48 -4.13
N SER A 257 4.14 -6.90 -4.79
CA SER A 257 2.82 -6.27 -4.62
C SER A 257 2.30 -6.44 -3.19
N VAL A 258 2.52 -7.61 -2.57
CA VAL A 258 2.13 -7.85 -1.17
C VAL A 258 2.90 -6.94 -0.22
N LEU A 259 4.21 -6.80 -0.40
CA LEU A 259 5.04 -5.88 0.41
C LEU A 259 4.58 -4.42 0.24
N GLY A 260 4.26 -4.02 -0.98
CA GLY A 260 3.75 -2.69 -1.31
C GLY A 260 2.44 -2.31 -0.61
N TYR A 261 1.63 -3.27 -0.14
CA TYR A 261 0.41 -2.94 0.63
C TYR A 261 0.72 -2.27 1.97
N PHE A 262 1.88 -2.49 2.54
CA PHE A 262 2.30 -1.93 3.82
C PHE A 262 2.92 -0.54 3.68
N THR A 263 3.50 -0.20 2.52
CA THR A 263 4.12 1.11 2.26
C THR A 263 3.10 2.25 2.13
N VAL A 264 1.84 1.91 1.83
CA VAL A 264 0.76 2.89 1.63
C VAL A 264 -0.15 3.05 2.85
N LEU A 265 0.21 2.44 3.98
CA LEU A 265 -0.57 2.56 5.22
C LEU A 265 -0.58 4.01 5.71
N LYS A 266 -1.76 4.58 5.86
CA LYS A 266 -1.94 5.93 6.41
C LYS A 266 -3.32 6.09 7.05
N TYR A 267 -3.40 6.91 8.08
CA TYR A 267 -4.69 7.36 8.60
C TYR A 267 -5.34 8.35 7.62
N GLU A 268 -6.65 8.26 7.45
CA GLU A 268 -7.42 9.22 6.63
C GLU A 268 -7.91 10.39 7.47
N LYS A 269 -8.43 10.11 8.65
CA LYS A 269 -8.86 11.13 9.61
C LYS A 269 -8.89 10.58 11.03
N MET A 270 -8.73 11.46 12.01
CA MET A 270 -9.02 11.18 13.40
C MET A 270 -10.54 11.23 13.65
N VAL A 271 -11.06 10.25 14.36
CA VAL A 271 -12.49 10.10 14.68
C VAL A 271 -12.77 10.48 16.13
N GLU A 272 -11.91 10.05 17.05
CA GLU A 272 -12.03 10.35 18.47
C GLU A 272 -10.64 10.31 19.13
N TYR A 273 -10.32 11.35 19.89
CA TYR A 273 -9.11 11.46 20.68
C TYR A 273 -9.36 10.94 22.11
N ASP A 274 -8.44 10.16 22.66
CA ASP A 274 -8.52 9.53 23.98
C ASP A 274 -9.89 8.86 24.25
N CYS A 275 -10.34 8.04 23.30
CA CYS A 275 -11.63 7.35 23.33
C CYS A 275 -11.79 6.51 24.60
N LYS A 276 -12.86 6.76 25.36
CA LYS A 276 -13.17 5.99 26.58
C LYS A 276 -13.95 4.70 26.30
N ASN A 277 -14.52 4.56 25.12
CA ASN A 277 -15.36 3.41 24.75
C ASN A 277 -15.00 2.86 23.34
N LEU A 278 -13.93 2.10 23.26
CA LEU A 278 -13.46 1.47 22.02
C LEU A 278 -14.48 0.48 21.42
N LYS A 279 -15.43 -0.05 22.24
CA LYS A 279 -16.51 -0.95 21.80
C LYS A 279 -17.43 -0.30 20.77
N LYS A 280 -17.63 1.00 20.85
CA LYS A 280 -18.40 1.78 19.85
C LYS A 280 -17.89 1.53 18.44
N TYR A 281 -16.58 1.42 18.28
CA TYR A 281 -15.87 1.24 17.02
C TYR A 281 -15.48 -0.22 16.73
N GLY A 282 -15.76 -1.16 17.67
CA GLY A 282 -15.38 -2.56 17.55
C GLY A 282 -13.90 -2.82 17.78
N LEU A 283 -13.20 -1.90 18.43
CA LEU A 283 -11.76 -1.95 18.67
C LEU A 283 -11.39 -2.63 20.02
N ASP A 284 -12.36 -2.86 20.89
CA ASP A 284 -12.22 -3.72 22.10
C ASP A 284 -12.19 -5.22 21.74
N SER A 285 -12.81 -5.58 20.60
CA SER A 285 -12.79 -6.92 20.02
C SER A 285 -12.63 -6.80 18.50
N PRO A 286 -11.42 -6.50 18.03
CA PRO A 286 -11.16 -6.17 16.64
C PRO A 286 -11.51 -7.32 15.69
N THR A 287 -11.91 -7.00 14.48
CA THR A 287 -12.16 -7.98 13.40
C THR A 287 -10.87 -8.58 12.88
N SER A 288 -9.80 -7.77 12.90
CA SER A 288 -8.47 -8.19 12.52
C SER A 288 -7.41 -7.39 13.31
N ALA A 289 -6.23 -7.97 13.47
CA ALA A 289 -5.04 -7.28 13.97
C ALA A 289 -3.91 -7.46 12.96
N ILE A 290 -3.26 -6.35 12.61
CA ILE A 290 -2.13 -6.31 11.68
C ILE A 290 -0.88 -5.93 12.48
N THR A 291 0.16 -6.75 12.40
CA THR A 291 1.48 -6.41 12.94
C THR A 291 2.46 -6.32 11.79
N VAL A 292 3.27 -5.27 11.76
CA VAL A 292 4.30 -5.04 10.73
C VAL A 292 5.61 -4.74 11.43
N ASP A 293 6.60 -5.58 11.24
CA ASP A 293 7.95 -5.42 11.76
C ASP A 293 8.88 -4.93 10.65
N PHE A 294 9.62 -3.89 10.90
CA PHE A 294 10.50 -3.26 9.94
C PHE A 294 11.65 -2.54 10.67
N TYR A 295 12.61 -2.02 9.92
CA TYR A 295 13.63 -1.14 10.46
C TYR A 295 13.68 0.17 9.67
N GLN A 296 14.19 1.19 10.32
CA GLN A 296 14.45 2.51 9.73
C GLN A 296 15.90 2.91 10.01
N PRO A 297 16.47 3.88 9.30
CA PRO A 297 17.74 4.46 9.68
C PRO A 297 17.66 5.02 11.11
N LYS A 298 18.73 4.85 11.89
CA LYS A 298 18.87 5.58 13.16
C LYS A 298 18.97 7.09 12.90
N ASP A 299 18.51 7.88 13.87
CA ASP A 299 18.57 9.33 13.78
C ASP A 299 19.97 9.83 13.40
N GLY A 300 20.03 10.74 12.44
CA GLY A 300 21.27 11.30 11.91
C GLY A 300 22.03 10.39 10.92
N TYR A 301 21.50 9.22 10.57
CA TYR A 301 22.07 8.38 9.51
C TYR A 301 21.26 8.52 8.21
N THR A 302 21.92 8.95 7.14
CA THR A 302 21.33 8.98 5.80
C THR A 302 21.86 7.79 5.01
N PRO A 303 20.98 6.88 4.52
CA PRO A 303 21.42 5.77 3.69
C PRO A 303 22.11 6.27 2.41
N THR A 304 23.25 5.69 2.09
CA THR A 304 23.95 5.97 0.84
C THR A 304 23.57 4.92 -0.19
N ALA A 305 23.29 5.34 -1.42
CA ALA A 305 23.06 4.42 -2.53
C ALA A 305 24.28 3.52 -2.72
N THR A 306 24.09 2.22 -2.58
CA THR A 306 25.13 1.25 -2.87
C THR A 306 24.95 0.82 -4.31
N ALA A 307 25.98 1.01 -5.15
CA ALA A 307 25.99 0.44 -6.48
C ALA A 307 25.86 -1.09 -6.35
N THR A 308 24.74 -1.64 -6.80
CA THR A 308 24.56 -3.10 -6.86
C THR A 308 25.60 -3.64 -7.84
N PRO A 309 26.47 -4.59 -7.45
CA PRO A 309 27.28 -5.30 -8.43
C PRO A 309 26.31 -6.00 -9.38
N ASN A 310 26.38 -5.70 -10.67
CA ASN A 310 25.57 -6.23 -11.75
C ASN A 310 24.95 -7.60 -11.46
N ALA A 311 23.68 -7.63 -11.04
CA ALA A 311 22.80 -8.73 -11.37
C ALA A 311 22.51 -8.57 -12.86
N MET A 312 22.99 -9.48 -13.69
CA MET A 312 22.72 -9.52 -15.13
C MET A 312 21.19 -9.54 -15.33
N VAL A 313 20.66 -8.40 -15.69
CA VAL A 313 19.24 -8.24 -16.01
C VAL A 313 19.03 -8.80 -17.40
N SER A 314 18.28 -9.88 -17.46
CA SER A 314 17.61 -10.35 -18.66
C SER A 314 16.60 -9.29 -19.09
N GLY A 315 16.74 -8.81 -20.34
CA GLY A 315 15.96 -7.69 -20.86
C GLY A 315 14.46 -7.95 -20.91
N SER A 316 13.73 -7.01 -20.37
CA SER A 316 12.35 -6.69 -20.79
C SER A 316 12.20 -5.18 -20.70
N SER A 317 12.06 -4.57 -21.89
CA SER A 317 11.84 -3.14 -22.06
C SER A 317 10.41 -2.77 -21.62
N SER A 318 10.30 -2.12 -20.46
CA SER A 318 9.20 -1.20 -20.18
C SER A 318 9.76 0.00 -19.43
N SER A 319 9.67 1.15 -20.09
CA SER A 319 10.09 2.45 -19.61
C SER A 319 9.28 2.88 -18.39
N SER A 320 9.87 2.80 -17.21
CA SER A 320 9.56 3.66 -16.09
C SER A 320 10.86 4.00 -15.38
N SER A 321 11.24 5.27 -15.49
CA SER A 321 12.41 5.85 -14.84
C SER A 321 12.18 5.91 -13.34
N SER A 322 12.64 4.89 -12.60
CA SER A 322 13.00 5.00 -11.21
C SER A 322 14.35 4.30 -11.06
N SER A 323 15.34 5.03 -10.60
CA SER A 323 16.67 4.54 -10.33
C SER A 323 16.62 3.49 -9.23
N ASP A 324 16.76 2.21 -9.58
CA ASP A 324 16.90 1.08 -8.65
C ASP A 324 18.26 1.14 -7.91
N ALA A 325 18.44 2.17 -7.09
CA ALA A 325 19.52 2.20 -6.12
C ALA A 325 18.98 1.60 -4.83
N SER A 326 19.29 0.34 -4.53
CA SER A 326 18.96 -0.23 -3.23
C SER A 326 19.82 0.45 -2.15
N TYR A 327 19.16 1.05 -1.18
CA TYR A 327 19.82 1.70 -0.05
C TYR A 327 20.00 0.68 1.08
N ILE A 328 21.19 0.12 1.21
CA ILE A 328 21.50 -0.83 2.28
C ILE A 328 21.82 -0.07 3.58
N ILE A 329 21.00 -0.28 4.61
CA ILE A 329 21.30 0.22 5.97
C ILE A 329 22.10 -0.85 6.70
N PRO A 330 23.35 -0.58 7.12
CA PRO A 330 24.13 -1.50 7.95
C PRO A 330 23.40 -1.83 9.25
N GLU A 331 23.53 -3.05 9.75
CA GLU A 331 22.78 -3.54 10.91
C GLU A 331 22.95 -2.65 12.15
N ASN A 332 24.16 -2.18 12.44
CA ASN A 332 24.43 -1.28 13.54
C ASN A 332 23.81 0.12 13.39
N LYS A 333 23.29 0.47 12.20
CA LYS A 333 22.59 1.72 11.88
C LYS A 333 21.09 1.54 11.74
N ARG A 334 20.55 0.34 11.99
CA ARG A 334 19.12 0.03 11.96
C ARG A 334 18.46 0.34 13.29
N MET A 335 17.27 0.92 13.22
CA MET A 335 16.34 1.07 14.34
C MET A 335 15.12 0.20 14.05
N TYR A 336 14.99 -0.93 14.74
CA TYR A 336 13.86 -1.84 14.57
C TYR A 336 12.60 -1.28 15.22
N ARG A 337 11.47 -1.41 14.52
CA ARG A 337 10.15 -0.95 14.93
C ARG A 337 9.09 -2.01 14.65
N SER A 338 8.00 -1.94 15.39
CA SER A 338 6.81 -2.77 15.16
C SER A 338 5.57 -1.88 15.20
N LEU A 339 4.81 -1.89 14.11
CA LEU A 339 3.50 -1.24 14.04
C LEU A 339 2.42 -2.28 14.31
N ASN A 340 1.54 -2.03 15.26
CA ASN A 340 0.46 -2.93 15.65
C ASN A 340 -0.88 -2.23 15.51
N LEU A 341 -1.65 -2.55 14.48
CA LEU A 341 -2.96 -1.96 14.18
C LEU A 341 -4.10 -2.91 14.55
N LEU A 342 -5.08 -2.40 15.26
CA LEU A 342 -6.35 -3.06 15.53
C LEU A 342 -7.39 -2.54 14.54
N ILE A 343 -8.07 -3.45 13.87
CA ILE A 343 -9.07 -3.15 12.84
C ILE A 343 -10.47 -3.44 13.40
N GLY A 344 -11.27 -2.41 13.53
CA GLY A 344 -12.62 -2.47 14.10
C GLY A 344 -13.71 -2.66 13.06
N LYS A 345 -14.82 -1.94 13.24
CA LYS A 345 -15.98 -1.99 12.34
C LYS A 345 -15.68 -1.30 11.02
N LYS A 346 -16.24 -1.85 9.94
CA LYS A 346 -16.26 -1.22 8.62
C LYS A 346 -17.29 -0.09 8.59
N THR A 347 -16.92 1.03 7.97
CA THR A 347 -17.84 2.09 7.52
C THR A 347 -18.19 1.86 6.05
N LYS A 348 -18.71 2.86 5.35
CA LYS A 348 -18.97 2.75 3.90
C LYS A 348 -17.69 2.45 3.11
N ASP A 349 -16.65 3.29 3.29
CA ASP A 349 -15.44 3.28 2.47
C ASP A 349 -14.14 3.07 3.29
N SER A 350 -14.25 2.92 4.63
CA SER A 350 -13.11 2.84 5.54
C SER A 350 -13.37 1.85 6.68
N TYR A 351 -12.34 1.54 7.45
CA TYR A 351 -12.41 0.85 8.74
C TYR A 351 -12.02 1.79 9.88
N TYR A 352 -12.66 1.65 11.03
CA TYR A 352 -12.12 2.23 12.26
C TYR A 352 -10.87 1.46 12.67
N VAL A 353 -9.83 2.21 13.00
CA VAL A 353 -8.53 1.64 13.40
C VAL A 353 -7.96 2.37 14.60
N CYS A 354 -7.17 1.67 15.39
CA CYS A 354 -6.28 2.28 16.37
C CYS A 354 -4.98 1.48 16.47
N GLU A 355 -3.91 2.11 16.90
CA GLU A 355 -2.70 1.40 17.27
C GLU A 355 -2.92 0.69 18.62
N LYS A 356 -2.41 -0.52 18.77
CA LYS A 356 -2.54 -1.32 19.99
C LYS A 356 -1.93 -0.56 21.18
N GLY A 357 -2.75 -0.35 22.20
CA GLY A 357 -2.36 0.43 23.39
C GLY A 357 -2.70 1.91 23.30
N SER A 358 -3.03 2.43 22.12
CA SER A 358 -3.56 3.78 21.92
C SER A 358 -5.07 3.82 22.18
N ARG A 359 -5.56 5.01 22.50
CA ARG A 359 -7.00 5.31 22.62
C ARG A 359 -7.48 6.26 21.52
N ASN A 360 -6.58 6.67 20.62
CA ASN A 360 -6.94 7.50 19.49
C ASN A 360 -7.54 6.65 18.39
N VAL A 361 -8.71 7.01 17.91
CA VAL A 361 -9.44 6.28 16.88
C VAL A 361 -9.36 7.04 15.56
N TYR A 362 -9.00 6.30 14.52
CA TYR A 362 -8.84 6.82 13.17
C TYR A 362 -9.70 6.05 12.17
N THR A 363 -9.75 6.52 10.93
CA THR A 363 -10.17 5.70 9.80
C THR A 363 -8.99 5.41 8.87
N MET A 364 -9.05 4.26 8.20
CA MET A 364 -8.18 3.87 7.09
C MET A 364 -9.02 3.32 5.94
N SER A 365 -8.55 3.51 4.72
CA SER A 365 -9.21 3.03 3.50
C SER A 365 -9.58 1.55 3.59
N SER A 366 -10.83 1.22 3.25
CA SER A 366 -11.28 -0.17 3.19
C SER A 366 -10.53 -0.97 2.13
N GLU A 367 -10.15 -0.35 1.02
CA GLU A 367 -9.37 -1.00 -0.03
C GLU A 367 -8.02 -1.49 0.50
N THR A 368 -7.26 -0.62 1.18
CA THR A 368 -5.95 -0.96 1.75
C THR A 368 -6.07 -2.05 2.82
N ILE A 369 -7.01 -1.89 3.76
CA ILE A 369 -7.21 -2.87 4.84
C ILE A 369 -7.63 -4.23 4.29
N GLU A 370 -8.51 -4.27 3.29
CA GLU A 370 -8.98 -5.53 2.72
C GLU A 370 -7.91 -6.27 1.90
N LYS A 371 -7.03 -5.56 1.20
CA LYS A 371 -5.87 -6.18 0.53
C LYS A 371 -5.00 -6.93 1.54
N ILE A 372 -4.76 -6.36 2.71
CA ILE A 372 -3.93 -6.97 3.75
C ILE A 372 -4.69 -8.07 4.50
N THR A 373 -5.92 -7.82 4.94
CA THR A 373 -6.67 -8.77 5.79
C THR A 373 -7.21 -9.97 5.03
N LYS A 374 -7.24 -9.93 3.69
CA LYS A 374 -7.65 -11.04 2.82
C LYS A 374 -6.47 -11.80 2.20
N LEU A 375 -5.23 -11.55 2.64
CA LEU A 375 -4.09 -12.34 2.19
C LEU A 375 -4.35 -13.82 2.45
N ASP A 376 -4.09 -14.66 1.46
CA ASP A 376 -4.22 -16.11 1.53
C ASP A 376 -2.88 -16.78 1.22
N ALA A 377 -2.47 -17.72 2.05
CA ALA A 377 -1.15 -18.34 1.93
C ALA A 377 -1.01 -19.16 0.64
N TYR A 378 -2.07 -19.83 0.20
CA TYR A 378 -2.03 -20.60 -1.04
C TYR A 378 -1.91 -19.71 -2.26
N THR A 379 -2.63 -18.58 -2.28
CA THR A 379 -2.57 -17.62 -3.41
C THR A 379 -1.21 -16.95 -3.54
N ASN A 380 -0.55 -16.68 -2.39
CA ASN A 380 0.69 -15.89 -2.37
C ASN A 380 1.97 -16.74 -2.25
N MET A 381 1.84 -18.07 -2.20
CA MET A 381 3.00 -18.97 -2.19
C MET A 381 3.55 -19.23 -3.59
N ASP A 382 4.78 -19.73 -3.67
CA ASP A 382 5.30 -20.35 -4.88
C ASP A 382 4.51 -21.63 -5.17
N HIS A 383 3.92 -21.71 -6.35
CA HIS A 383 3.14 -22.88 -6.78
C HIS A 383 4.01 -24.01 -7.35
N CYS A 384 5.29 -23.77 -7.64
CA CYS A 384 6.17 -24.83 -8.10
C CYS A 384 6.47 -25.83 -6.97
N VAL A 385 6.42 -27.12 -7.27
CA VAL A 385 6.77 -28.17 -6.31
C VAL A 385 8.24 -28.06 -5.91
N TYR A 386 9.12 -27.90 -6.91
CA TYR A 386 10.55 -27.69 -6.72
C TYR A 386 11.15 -26.95 -7.93
N SER A 387 11.44 -25.66 -7.78
CA SER A 387 11.83 -24.74 -8.85
C SER A 387 13.33 -24.44 -8.87
N VAL A 388 14.18 -25.45 -8.72
CA VAL A 388 15.65 -25.30 -8.76
C VAL A 388 16.21 -25.88 -10.05
N LEU A 389 17.04 -25.11 -10.74
CA LEU A 389 17.68 -25.58 -11.98
C LEU A 389 18.61 -26.76 -11.72
N ALA A 390 18.62 -27.76 -12.61
CA ALA A 390 19.52 -28.91 -12.53
C ALA A 390 21.00 -28.50 -12.42
N THR A 391 21.35 -27.36 -13.04
CA THR A 391 22.71 -26.80 -12.99
C THR A 391 23.07 -26.15 -11.65
N SER A 392 22.13 -25.97 -10.74
CA SER A 392 22.33 -25.36 -9.40
C SER A 392 22.49 -26.39 -8.29
N ILE A 393 22.27 -27.69 -8.56
CA ILE A 393 22.38 -28.78 -7.60
C ILE A 393 23.55 -29.74 -7.95
N LYS A 394 24.00 -30.52 -6.99
CA LYS A 394 25.05 -31.53 -7.20
C LYS A 394 24.56 -32.75 -7.99
N GLY A 395 23.27 -33.03 -7.89
CA GLY A 395 22.62 -34.19 -8.51
C GLY A 395 21.27 -34.47 -7.88
N TYR A 396 20.68 -35.61 -8.22
CA TYR A 396 19.41 -36.05 -7.65
C TYR A 396 19.24 -37.55 -7.79
N ASP A 397 18.52 -38.13 -6.85
CA ASP A 397 18.11 -39.56 -6.90
C ASP A 397 16.62 -39.66 -7.19
N VAL A 398 16.24 -40.58 -8.07
CA VAL A 398 14.83 -40.79 -8.45
C VAL A 398 14.46 -42.26 -8.18
N THR A 399 13.43 -42.48 -7.39
CA THR A 399 12.91 -43.80 -7.07
C THR A 399 11.46 -43.93 -7.51
N TYR A 400 11.15 -44.94 -8.32
CA TYR A 400 9.81 -45.37 -8.71
C TYR A 400 9.74 -46.89 -8.82
N GLY A 401 8.65 -47.47 -8.30
CA GLY A 401 8.55 -48.92 -8.17
C GLY A 401 9.69 -49.52 -7.35
N ASN A 402 10.54 -50.33 -7.99
CA ASN A 402 11.74 -50.90 -7.41
C ASN A 402 13.05 -50.38 -8.06
N THR A 403 12.93 -49.39 -8.91
CA THR A 403 14.06 -48.78 -9.64
C THR A 403 14.51 -47.51 -8.92
N THR A 404 15.82 -47.35 -8.73
CA THR A 404 16.45 -46.10 -8.31
C THR A 404 17.48 -45.69 -9.36
N LEU A 405 17.39 -44.45 -9.80
CA LEU A 405 18.34 -43.78 -10.68
C LEU A 405 19.09 -42.73 -9.89
N SER A 406 20.43 -42.76 -9.93
CA SER A 406 21.26 -41.74 -9.29
C SER A 406 21.93 -40.88 -10.34
N VAL A 407 21.66 -39.59 -10.29
CA VAL A 407 22.19 -38.58 -11.20
C VAL A 407 23.19 -37.69 -10.45
N THR A 408 24.40 -37.57 -10.99
CA THR A 408 25.40 -36.63 -10.46
C THR A 408 25.84 -35.63 -11.51
N ARG A 409 26.22 -34.45 -11.07
CA ARG A 409 26.75 -33.37 -11.91
C ARG A 409 28.14 -32.93 -11.45
N LYS A 410 29.05 -32.83 -12.41
CA LYS A 410 30.38 -32.22 -12.21
C LYS A 410 30.58 -31.07 -13.19
N THR A 411 31.02 -29.92 -12.69
CA THR A 411 31.35 -28.78 -13.52
C THR A 411 32.85 -28.77 -13.85
N VAL A 412 33.19 -28.58 -15.13
CA VAL A 412 34.59 -28.47 -15.60
C VAL A 412 34.73 -27.20 -16.42
N LYS A 413 35.94 -26.60 -16.41
CA LYS A 413 36.24 -25.45 -17.28
C LYS A 413 36.24 -25.92 -18.74
N LYS A 414 35.63 -25.12 -19.63
CA LYS A 414 35.74 -25.34 -21.08
C LYS A 414 37.15 -25.04 -21.52
N ASP A 415 37.70 -25.94 -22.32
CA ASP A 415 38.97 -25.72 -22.98
C ASP A 415 38.76 -24.76 -24.17
N THR A 416 39.14 -23.49 -24.02
CA THR A 416 38.93 -22.42 -25.04
C THR A 416 39.91 -22.49 -26.20
N SER A 417 40.79 -23.51 -26.25
CA SER A 417 41.83 -23.63 -27.29
C SER A 417 41.33 -24.14 -28.64
N LYS A 418 40.03 -24.49 -28.80
CA LYS A 418 39.47 -25.02 -30.06
C LYS A 418 38.06 -24.47 -30.33
N THR A 419 37.93 -23.20 -30.67
CA THR A 419 36.69 -22.77 -31.38
C THR A 419 36.91 -21.48 -32.13
N THR A 420 37.21 -21.64 -33.45
CA THR A 420 36.88 -20.66 -34.47
C THR A 420 35.48 -21.06 -34.96
N ALA A 421 34.42 -20.36 -34.58
CA ALA A 421 33.12 -20.49 -35.20
C ALA A 421 32.37 -19.14 -35.14
N THR A 422 32.15 -18.59 -36.28
CA THR A 422 31.31 -17.43 -36.61
C THR A 422 29.87 -17.62 -36.11
N PRO A 423 29.22 -16.63 -35.53
CA PRO A 423 27.84 -16.74 -35.13
C PRO A 423 26.95 -16.60 -36.36
N THR A 424 26.27 -17.67 -36.74
CA THR A 424 25.15 -17.62 -37.68
C THR A 424 23.87 -17.40 -36.91
N ALA A 425 23.20 -16.29 -37.20
CA ALA A 425 21.87 -16.00 -36.71
C ALA A 425 20.90 -17.00 -37.31
N ALA A 426 20.20 -17.80 -36.51
CA ALA A 426 19.09 -18.63 -36.92
C ALA A 426 17.81 -18.21 -36.18
N ALA A 427 16.76 -18.12 -36.99
CA ALA A 427 15.47 -17.51 -36.72
C ALA A 427 14.67 -18.25 -35.63
N THR A 428 13.80 -17.45 -35.06
CA THR A 428 12.69 -17.65 -34.16
C THR A 428 11.75 -18.79 -34.54
N GLU A 429 11.52 -19.73 -33.61
CA GLU A 429 10.21 -20.38 -33.47
C GLU A 429 9.85 -20.48 -31.99
N SER A 430 8.58 -20.18 -31.74
CA SER A 430 7.93 -20.03 -30.45
C SER A 430 7.95 -21.35 -29.63
N GLY A 431 8.65 -21.30 -28.52
CA GLY A 431 8.61 -22.32 -27.48
C GLY A 431 9.37 -21.80 -26.27
N THR A 432 8.73 -21.72 -25.12
CA THR A 432 9.24 -21.19 -23.85
C THR A 432 10.59 -21.80 -23.48
N ALA A 433 11.67 -21.19 -23.94
CA ALA A 433 13.01 -21.57 -23.57
C ALA A 433 13.30 -20.97 -22.19
N VAL A 434 13.45 -21.83 -21.17
CA VAL A 434 14.07 -21.47 -19.90
C VAL A 434 15.50 -21.02 -20.21
N ASN A 435 15.74 -19.70 -20.19
CA ASN A 435 17.06 -19.13 -20.45
C ASN A 435 18.02 -19.53 -19.33
N ASN A 436 18.75 -20.63 -19.54
CA ASN A 436 19.93 -20.97 -18.75
C ASN A 436 21.01 -19.92 -19.06
N VAL A 437 21.21 -18.94 -18.18
CA VAL A 437 22.45 -18.17 -18.14
C VAL A 437 23.54 -19.12 -17.62
N THR A 438 24.06 -19.95 -18.50
CA THR A 438 25.26 -20.76 -18.20
C THR A 438 26.46 -19.85 -18.37
N ASP A 439 27.29 -19.76 -17.33
CA ASP A 439 28.65 -19.24 -17.47
C ASP A 439 29.30 -19.96 -18.66
N SER A 440 29.53 -19.23 -19.74
CA SER A 440 30.03 -19.78 -21.00
C SER A 440 31.41 -20.41 -20.85
N SER A 441 32.10 -20.20 -19.73
CA SER A 441 33.42 -20.72 -19.39
C SER A 441 33.39 -22.13 -18.80
N VAL A 442 32.20 -22.69 -18.43
CA VAL A 442 32.09 -24.00 -17.80
C VAL A 442 31.19 -24.95 -18.60
N LYS A 443 31.46 -26.26 -18.45
CA LYS A 443 30.63 -27.36 -19.00
C LYS A 443 30.19 -28.27 -17.85
N ASN A 444 28.92 -28.67 -17.86
CA ASN A 444 28.41 -29.69 -16.96
C ASN A 444 28.71 -31.08 -17.55
N ILE A 445 29.15 -32.00 -16.70
CA ILE A 445 29.29 -33.42 -17.02
C ILE A 445 28.29 -34.15 -16.12
N TRP A 446 27.37 -34.81 -16.76
CA TRP A 446 26.34 -35.59 -16.09
C TRP A 446 26.70 -37.11 -16.08
N THR A 447 26.35 -37.77 -14.98
CA THR A 447 26.40 -39.24 -14.91
C THR A 447 25.05 -39.79 -14.47
N LEU A 448 24.70 -40.94 -14.96
CA LEU A 448 23.54 -41.72 -14.54
C LEU A 448 24.02 -43.10 -14.04
N ASN A 449 23.80 -43.40 -12.77
CA ASN A 449 24.31 -44.58 -12.09
C ASN A 449 25.84 -44.78 -12.30
N GLY A 450 26.59 -43.68 -12.28
CA GLY A 450 28.05 -43.65 -12.49
C GLY A 450 28.50 -43.65 -13.95
N LYS A 451 27.63 -43.87 -14.94
CA LYS A 451 27.96 -43.82 -16.36
C LYS A 451 27.80 -42.42 -16.90
N LYS A 452 28.82 -41.91 -17.60
CA LYS A 452 28.81 -40.57 -18.18
C LYS A 452 27.78 -40.50 -19.32
N ILE A 453 26.98 -39.47 -19.31
CA ILE A 453 26.04 -39.11 -20.40
C ILE A 453 26.79 -38.44 -21.52
N SER A 454 26.48 -38.78 -22.78
CA SER A 454 27.04 -38.13 -23.96
C SER A 454 26.43 -36.74 -24.14
N ASP A 455 27.13 -35.87 -24.86
CA ASP A 455 26.62 -34.52 -25.18
C ASP A 455 25.34 -34.59 -26.07
N ASP A 456 25.25 -35.62 -26.92
CA ASP A 456 24.11 -35.83 -27.80
C ASP A 456 22.85 -36.29 -27.05
N ASP A 457 23.01 -37.04 -25.95
CA ASP A 457 21.92 -37.51 -25.10
C ASP A 457 21.50 -36.52 -24.00
N GLU A 458 22.26 -35.46 -23.75
CA GLU A 458 22.07 -34.56 -22.59
C GLU A 458 20.67 -33.94 -22.56
N ARG A 459 20.13 -33.52 -23.71
CA ARG A 459 18.79 -32.92 -23.79
C ARG A 459 17.69 -33.92 -23.38
N ASP A 460 17.74 -35.14 -23.93
CA ASP A 460 16.75 -36.20 -23.64
C ASP A 460 16.91 -36.70 -22.21
N PHE A 461 18.14 -36.78 -21.71
CA PHE A 461 18.48 -37.09 -20.33
C PHE A 461 17.93 -36.09 -19.32
N LEU A 462 17.97 -34.77 -19.60
CA LEU A 462 17.44 -33.74 -18.71
C LEU A 462 15.94 -33.52 -18.85
N SER A 463 15.30 -34.06 -19.87
CA SER A 463 13.85 -33.87 -20.13
C SER A 463 12.96 -34.27 -18.93
N PRO A 464 13.16 -35.41 -18.21
CA PRO A 464 12.36 -35.74 -17.03
C PRO A 464 12.53 -34.70 -15.90
N TYR A 465 13.74 -34.19 -15.68
CA TYR A 465 14.00 -33.14 -14.69
C TYR A 465 13.26 -31.85 -15.04
N SER A 466 13.26 -31.47 -16.32
CA SER A 466 12.56 -30.27 -16.78
C SER A 466 11.06 -30.35 -16.52
N LEU A 467 10.44 -31.50 -16.70
CA LEU A 467 9.02 -31.71 -16.37
C LEU A 467 8.78 -31.63 -14.85
N ALA A 468 9.67 -32.20 -14.03
CA ALA A 468 9.56 -32.10 -12.57
C ALA A 468 9.78 -30.67 -12.06
N TYR A 469 10.66 -29.92 -12.73
CA TYR A 469 10.90 -28.50 -12.46
C TYR A 469 9.68 -27.63 -12.74
N LEU A 470 8.93 -27.92 -13.80
CA LEU A 470 7.73 -27.17 -14.21
C LEU A 470 6.45 -27.64 -13.49
N LEU A 471 6.53 -28.65 -12.63
CA LEU A 471 5.36 -29.18 -11.95
C LEU A 471 4.85 -28.24 -10.87
N GLU A 472 3.60 -27.86 -10.97
CA GLU A 472 2.92 -26.94 -10.05
C GLU A 472 1.88 -27.64 -9.18
N TYR A 473 1.63 -27.09 -8.01
CA TYR A 473 0.52 -27.52 -7.16
C TYR A 473 -0.83 -27.18 -7.80
N SER A 474 -1.70 -28.19 -7.89
CA SER A 474 -3.04 -28.06 -8.47
C SER A 474 -4.14 -27.73 -7.47
N GLY A 475 -3.85 -27.82 -6.16
CA GLY A 475 -4.83 -27.53 -5.11
C GLY A 475 -4.36 -27.90 -3.71
N LYS A 476 -5.22 -27.62 -2.74
CA LYS A 476 -5.01 -27.97 -1.33
C LYS A 476 -5.49 -29.40 -1.07
N ALA A 477 -4.73 -30.18 -0.31
CA ALA A 477 -5.14 -31.50 0.13
C ALA A 477 -6.18 -31.40 1.25
N ASP A 478 -7.27 -32.19 1.15
CA ASP A 478 -8.21 -32.34 2.26
C ASP A 478 -7.70 -33.48 3.18
N ASN A 479 -7.43 -33.14 4.44
CA ASN A 479 -6.98 -34.08 5.45
C ASN A 479 -8.00 -35.16 5.79
N LYS A 480 -9.26 -35.02 5.38
CA LYS A 480 -10.30 -36.06 5.53
C LYS A 480 -10.16 -37.19 4.52
N VAL A 481 -9.49 -36.93 3.39
CA VAL A 481 -9.22 -37.93 2.37
C VAL A 481 -8.06 -38.81 2.86
N LYS A 482 -8.35 -40.08 3.15
CA LYS A 482 -7.32 -41.06 3.54
C LYS A 482 -6.75 -41.70 2.27
N PRO A 483 -5.44 -41.59 2.00
CA PRO A 483 -4.83 -42.21 0.86
C PRO A 483 -4.93 -43.76 0.97
N LYS A 484 -5.17 -44.44 -0.16
CA LYS A 484 -5.21 -45.89 -0.22
C LYS A 484 -3.86 -46.56 0.10
N SER A 485 -2.79 -45.80 0.01
CA SER A 485 -1.42 -46.29 0.28
C SER A 485 -0.55 -45.08 0.71
N ASN A 486 0.34 -45.33 1.66
CA ASN A 486 1.39 -44.40 2.05
C ASN A 486 2.71 -44.66 1.28
N LYS A 487 2.73 -45.62 0.34
CA LYS A 487 3.90 -45.86 -0.50
C LYS A 487 3.92 -44.85 -1.64
N PRO A 488 4.97 -44.03 -1.77
CA PRO A 488 5.07 -43.07 -2.87
C PRO A 488 5.18 -43.78 -4.22
N VAL A 489 4.55 -43.24 -5.25
CA VAL A 489 4.69 -43.70 -6.64
C VAL A 489 5.97 -43.18 -7.27
N LEU A 490 6.42 -42.01 -6.81
CA LEU A 490 7.66 -41.35 -7.20
C LEU A 490 8.27 -40.66 -5.98
N THR A 491 9.58 -40.81 -5.81
CA THR A 491 10.38 -40.03 -4.86
C THR A 491 11.55 -39.42 -5.61
N ILE A 492 11.77 -38.13 -5.43
CA ILE A 492 12.96 -37.42 -5.94
C ILE A 492 13.68 -36.79 -4.74
N VAL A 493 14.96 -37.10 -4.60
CA VAL A 493 15.84 -36.46 -3.61
C VAL A 493 16.79 -35.56 -4.37
N TYR A 494 16.68 -34.28 -4.19
CA TYR A 494 17.54 -33.25 -4.82
C TYR A 494 18.70 -32.94 -3.88
N HIS A 495 19.94 -33.06 -4.36
CA HIS A 495 21.18 -32.82 -3.60
C HIS A 495 21.65 -31.40 -3.86
N GLU A 496 21.19 -30.47 -3.04
CA GLU A 496 21.67 -29.06 -3.05
C GLU A 496 23.09 -28.96 -2.45
N ASN A 497 23.69 -27.80 -2.47
CA ASN A 497 25.03 -27.62 -1.93
C ASN A 497 25.11 -27.88 -0.42
N ASN A 498 24.08 -27.52 0.33
CA ASN A 498 24.08 -27.51 1.79
C ASN A 498 23.03 -28.43 2.43
N ARG A 499 22.12 -29.00 1.64
CA ARG A 499 21.02 -29.84 2.15
C ARG A 499 20.48 -30.73 1.04
N ASP A 500 19.71 -31.76 1.46
CA ASP A 500 18.88 -32.54 0.56
C ASP A 500 17.43 -32.11 0.67
N VAL A 501 16.74 -32.05 -0.48
CA VAL A 501 15.31 -31.80 -0.55
C VAL A 501 14.62 -33.06 -1.08
N THR A 502 13.77 -33.66 -0.25
CA THR A 502 13.02 -34.85 -0.63
C THR A 502 11.61 -34.50 -1.00
N VAL A 503 11.19 -34.89 -2.20
CA VAL A 503 9.81 -34.75 -2.70
C VAL A 503 9.25 -36.15 -2.98
N ARG A 504 8.11 -36.47 -2.35
CA ARG A 504 7.38 -37.71 -2.52
C ARG A 504 6.01 -37.46 -3.09
N TYR A 505 5.60 -38.28 -4.04
CA TYR A 505 4.28 -38.21 -4.66
C TYR A 505 3.47 -39.42 -4.20
N LEU A 506 2.46 -39.19 -3.39
CA LEU A 506 1.67 -40.21 -2.70
C LEU A 506 0.29 -40.34 -3.34
N PRO A 507 -0.28 -41.57 -3.47
CA PRO A 507 -1.66 -41.72 -3.91
C PRO A 507 -2.62 -40.88 -3.04
N TYR A 508 -3.56 -40.19 -3.67
CA TYR A 508 -4.54 -39.36 -2.96
C TYR A 508 -5.97 -39.86 -3.21
N ASP A 509 -6.59 -39.47 -4.30
CA ASP A 509 -7.96 -39.87 -4.65
C ASP A 509 -8.02 -41.11 -5.56
N GLY A 510 -6.87 -41.50 -6.12
CA GLY A 510 -6.71 -42.64 -7.02
C GLY A 510 -7.16 -42.34 -8.46
N ILE A 511 -7.64 -41.14 -8.76
CA ILE A 511 -8.20 -40.76 -10.06
C ILE A 511 -7.43 -39.59 -10.66
N ASN A 512 -7.42 -38.42 -9.99
CA ASN A 512 -6.95 -37.17 -10.57
C ASN A 512 -5.65 -36.65 -9.97
N PHE A 513 -5.38 -36.93 -8.68
CA PHE A 513 -4.31 -36.26 -7.95
C PHE A 513 -3.39 -37.20 -7.18
N TYR A 514 -2.14 -36.76 -7.07
CA TYR A 514 -1.20 -37.23 -6.03
C TYR A 514 -1.05 -36.15 -4.96
N ARG A 515 -0.87 -36.58 -3.72
CA ARG A 515 -0.48 -35.69 -2.61
C ARG A 515 1.04 -35.55 -2.62
N VAL A 516 1.51 -34.31 -2.50
CA VAL A 516 2.95 -34.04 -2.43
C VAL A 516 3.39 -33.93 -0.99
N GLU A 517 4.42 -34.69 -0.63
CA GLU A 517 5.18 -34.49 0.59
C GLU A 517 6.57 -33.95 0.23
N LYS A 518 6.87 -32.70 0.65
CA LYS A 518 8.16 -32.05 0.49
C LYS A 518 8.76 -31.74 1.85
N ASN A 519 9.85 -32.43 2.24
CA ASN A 519 10.50 -32.27 3.56
C ASN A 519 9.52 -32.30 4.74
N GLY A 520 8.53 -33.21 4.68
CA GLY A 520 7.50 -33.39 5.70
C GLY A 520 6.35 -32.37 5.66
N MET A 521 6.27 -31.55 4.62
CA MET A 521 5.12 -30.73 4.30
C MET A 521 4.24 -31.50 3.30
N ASP A 522 2.95 -31.66 3.60
CA ASP A 522 2.04 -32.51 2.81
C ASP A 522 0.67 -31.87 2.55
N TYR A 523 0.66 -30.53 2.35
CA TYR A 523 -0.57 -29.72 2.28
C TYR A 523 -1.21 -29.66 0.90
N PHE A 524 -0.51 -30.09 -0.17
CA PHE A 524 -0.91 -29.77 -1.54
C PHE A 524 -0.96 -30.99 -2.44
N LEU A 525 -1.68 -30.82 -3.55
CA LEU A 525 -1.92 -31.81 -4.58
C LEU A 525 -1.24 -31.42 -5.87
N VAL A 526 -0.93 -32.42 -6.70
CA VAL A 526 -0.48 -32.23 -8.09
C VAL A 526 -1.30 -33.14 -9.01
N ASP A 527 -1.39 -32.74 -10.27
CA ASP A 527 -2.06 -33.51 -11.29
C ASP A 527 -1.39 -34.90 -11.47
N LYS A 528 -2.22 -35.93 -11.50
CA LYS A 528 -1.74 -37.30 -11.58
C LYS A 528 -1.08 -37.59 -12.93
N LEU A 529 -1.65 -37.10 -14.03
CA LEU A 529 -1.13 -37.37 -15.38
C LEU A 529 0.26 -36.74 -15.55
N SER A 530 0.47 -35.57 -15.00
CA SER A 530 1.78 -34.88 -15.03
C SER A 530 2.86 -35.71 -14.31
N VAL A 531 2.57 -36.28 -13.14
CA VAL A 531 3.52 -37.13 -12.41
C VAL A 531 3.74 -38.47 -13.13
N ASP A 532 2.67 -39.07 -13.68
CA ASP A 532 2.78 -40.32 -14.44
C ASP A 532 3.65 -40.11 -15.70
N ASP A 533 3.56 -38.96 -16.36
CA ASP A 533 4.43 -38.62 -17.50
C ASP A 533 5.89 -38.43 -17.09
N ILE A 534 6.14 -37.75 -15.96
CA ILE A 534 7.49 -37.66 -15.36
C ILE A 534 8.08 -39.06 -15.13
N ILE A 535 7.33 -39.99 -14.53
CA ILE A 535 7.76 -41.38 -14.31
C ILE A 535 8.08 -42.07 -15.64
N LYS A 536 7.20 -41.90 -16.65
CA LYS A 536 7.39 -42.48 -17.99
C LYS A 536 8.68 -41.96 -18.64
N LYS A 537 8.97 -40.66 -18.50
CA LYS A 537 10.20 -40.06 -19.00
C LYS A 537 11.45 -40.57 -18.30
N PHE A 538 11.42 -40.76 -16.96
CA PHE A 538 12.53 -41.37 -16.23
C PHE A 538 12.76 -42.82 -16.67
N LYS A 539 11.71 -43.63 -16.92
CA LYS A 539 11.83 -44.96 -17.52
C LYS A 539 12.51 -44.94 -18.89
N GLY A 540 12.22 -43.87 -19.68
CA GLY A 540 12.81 -43.73 -21.01
C GLY A 540 14.33 -43.55 -21.02
N ILE A 541 14.89 -42.97 -19.96
CA ILE A 541 16.35 -42.73 -19.83
C ILE A 541 17.09 -43.88 -19.14
N GLU A 542 16.43 -44.92 -18.57
CA GLU A 542 17.08 -46.06 -17.95
C GLU A 542 18.11 -46.76 -18.87
N LYS A 543 17.82 -46.79 -20.18
CA LYS A 543 18.73 -47.35 -21.19
C LYS A 543 20.08 -46.63 -21.25
N LEU A 544 20.15 -45.35 -20.86
CA LEU A 544 21.41 -44.60 -20.84
C LEU A 544 22.31 -44.98 -19.66
N ALA A 545 21.75 -45.68 -18.65
CA ALA A 545 22.50 -46.25 -17.52
C ALA A 545 23.15 -47.62 -17.84
N LYS A 546 22.66 -48.31 -18.89
CA LYS A 546 23.19 -49.57 -19.37
C LYS A 546 24.27 -49.33 -20.43
#